data_84b3ba0c1bf91b7da1e0fa228e3f24fb
#
_entry.id   84b3ba0c1bf91b7da1e0fa228e3f24fb
#
_cell.length_a   1.000
_cell.length_b   1.000
_cell.length_c   1.000
_cell.angle_alpha   90.00
_cell.angle_beta   90.00
_cell.angle_gamma   90.00
#
_symmetry.space_group_name_H-M   'P 1'
#
loop_
_entity.id
_entity.type
_entity.pdbx_description
1 polymer ?
#
loop_
_entity_poly.entity_id
_entity_poly.type
_entity_poly.pdbx_seq_one_letter_code
_entity_poly.pdbx_strand_id
1 'polypeptide(L)'
;MRKKSNHIQLPLSDKIFRAVALVILAFIMAIIIYPIWFVLVASFTNPLEIYQNAFLFWPKEFNFESYKLVFKDQDFITGFVNSIFYTVVGTTLNVVMNICGAYPLSKRNFKGKSFFTIMFTFTMFFSGGLIPTYLVVDGLGMRNTIWAILLPSAVSMYNIIIMRTYFQSRIPLELEEAAKVDGCTNFRLLLSIVLPLSIPIIAVIALYYGVGRWNEYFSAMIYITDRKLYPLQLVLREILLQNQASDMMDIVADSGYSDRMMARLGLKYAVIVVSTVPIFVIYPLVQKFFAKGVMVGAIKG
;
A
#
# COMPACT_ATOMS: atom_id res chain seq x y z
N MET A 1 3.70 28.18 40.54
CA MET A 1 4.66 27.13 40.93
C MET A 1 5.24 26.47 39.70
N ARG A 2 6.51 26.75 39.36
CA ARG A 2 7.22 26.17 38.20
C ARG A 2 7.68 24.75 38.58
N LYS A 3 7.12 23.70 37.96
CA LYS A 3 7.61 22.33 38.09
C LYS A 3 9.06 22.26 37.57
N LYS A 4 10.02 22.14 38.49
CA LYS A 4 11.42 21.77 38.14
C LYS A 4 11.38 20.37 37.50
N SER A 5 11.63 20.30 36.23
CA SER A 5 11.91 19.04 35.52
C SER A 5 13.25 18.51 36.06
N ASN A 6 13.21 17.46 36.86
CA ASN A 6 14.41 16.70 37.23
C ASN A 6 14.97 16.03 35.98
N HIS A 7 15.89 16.70 35.30
CA HIS A 7 16.69 16.07 34.25
C HIS A 7 17.65 15.09 34.94
N ILE A 8 17.30 13.79 34.86
CA ILE A 8 18.23 12.71 35.21
C ILE A 8 19.42 12.86 34.28
N GLN A 9 20.61 13.16 34.85
CA GLN A 9 21.85 13.24 34.06
C GLN A 9 22.23 11.83 33.62
N LEU A 10 22.08 11.55 32.33
CA LEU A 10 22.52 10.30 31.76
C LEU A 10 24.03 10.13 31.89
N PRO A 11 24.52 8.94 32.22
CA PRO A 11 25.96 8.64 32.26
C PRO A 11 26.61 8.92 30.88
N LEU A 12 27.92 9.15 30.88
CA LEU A 12 28.65 9.53 29.66
C LEU A 12 28.55 8.46 28.57
N SER A 13 28.57 7.19 28.95
CA SER A 13 28.36 6.02 28.05
C SER A 13 27.04 6.10 27.27
N ASP A 14 25.95 6.48 27.98
CA ASP A 14 24.62 6.57 27.35
C ASP A 14 24.51 7.76 26.39
N LYS A 15 25.21 8.87 26.73
CA LYS A 15 25.29 10.02 25.83
C LYS A 15 26.04 9.70 24.55
N ILE A 16 27.19 8.99 24.67
CA ILE A 16 27.98 8.54 23.52
C ILE A 16 27.17 7.56 22.68
N PHE A 17 26.57 6.54 23.30
CA PHE A 17 25.71 5.58 22.60
C PHE A 17 24.58 6.28 21.83
N ARG A 18 23.90 7.21 22.47
CA ARG A 18 22.81 7.97 21.85
C ARG A 18 23.31 8.85 20.69
N ALA A 19 24.47 9.48 20.83
CA ALA A 19 25.07 10.27 19.75
C ALA A 19 25.45 9.39 18.55
N VAL A 20 26.11 8.27 18.78
CA VAL A 20 26.47 7.30 17.74
C VAL A 20 25.22 6.74 17.04
N ALA A 21 24.21 6.33 17.81
CA ALA A 21 22.94 5.86 17.25
C ALA A 21 22.25 6.92 16.38
N LEU A 22 22.24 8.18 16.82
CA LEU A 22 21.66 9.29 16.04
C LEU A 22 22.43 9.55 14.74
N VAL A 23 23.77 9.49 14.77
CA VAL A 23 24.61 9.65 13.57
C VAL A 23 24.33 8.54 12.57
N ILE A 24 24.29 7.27 13.03
CA ILE A 24 23.96 6.12 12.18
C ILE A 24 22.57 6.28 11.57
N LEU A 25 21.57 6.61 12.37
CA LEU A 25 20.19 6.82 11.90
C LEU A 25 20.10 7.98 10.89
N ALA A 26 20.80 9.09 11.14
CA ALA A 26 20.83 10.23 10.22
C ALA A 26 21.50 9.84 8.88
N PHE A 27 22.58 9.06 8.92
CA PHE A 27 23.26 8.58 7.73
C PHE A 27 22.37 7.64 6.90
N ILE A 28 21.71 6.68 7.56
CA ILE A 28 20.73 5.78 6.90
C ILE A 28 19.59 6.60 6.29
N MET A 29 19.05 7.58 7.02
CA MET A 29 18.01 8.48 6.53
C MET A 29 18.45 9.25 5.28
N ALA A 30 19.67 9.79 5.28
CA ALA A 30 20.20 10.50 4.12
C ALA A 30 20.30 9.60 2.87
N ILE A 31 20.77 8.36 3.04
CA ILE A 31 20.85 7.38 1.94
C ILE A 31 19.47 7.04 1.37
N ILE A 32 18.44 6.93 2.23
CA ILE A 32 17.08 6.59 1.78
C ILE A 32 16.39 7.81 1.13
N ILE A 33 16.59 9.00 1.68
CA ILE A 33 15.93 10.22 1.20
C ILE A 33 16.52 10.67 -0.15
N TYR A 34 17.83 10.50 -0.37
CA TYR A 34 18.48 11.01 -1.57
C TYR A 34 17.88 10.47 -2.89
N PRO A 35 17.66 9.16 -3.09
CA PRO A 35 17.01 8.67 -4.31
C PRO A 35 15.60 9.21 -4.53
N ILE A 36 14.82 9.37 -3.45
CA ILE A 36 13.46 9.95 -3.53
C ILE A 36 13.53 11.42 -3.93
N TRP A 37 14.45 12.17 -3.32
CA TRP A 37 14.72 13.55 -3.66
C TRP A 37 15.20 13.72 -5.11
N PHE A 38 16.12 12.84 -5.54
CA PHE A 38 16.60 12.83 -6.92
C PHE A 38 15.46 12.64 -7.93
N VAL A 39 14.56 11.67 -7.71
CA VAL A 39 13.40 11.43 -8.58
C VAL A 39 12.49 12.66 -8.63
N LEU A 40 12.25 13.29 -7.47
CA LEU A 40 11.43 14.51 -7.39
C LEU A 40 12.07 15.66 -8.17
N VAL A 41 13.35 15.93 -7.97
CA VAL A 41 14.08 17.00 -8.67
C VAL A 41 14.19 16.71 -10.16
N ALA A 42 14.53 15.47 -10.54
CA ALA A 42 14.64 15.04 -11.93
C ALA A 42 13.32 15.19 -12.70
N SER A 43 12.16 15.03 -12.03
CA SER A 43 10.86 15.21 -12.67
C SER A 43 10.57 16.63 -13.13
N PHE A 44 11.25 17.63 -12.55
CA PHE A 44 11.16 19.06 -12.91
C PHE A 44 12.36 19.59 -13.69
N THR A 45 13.36 18.73 -13.94
CA THR A 45 14.61 19.12 -14.59
C THR A 45 14.56 18.82 -16.08
N ASN A 46 15.27 19.64 -16.87
CA ASN A 46 15.46 19.36 -18.29
C ASN A 46 16.16 17.99 -18.46
N PRO A 47 15.65 17.08 -19.29
CA PRO A 47 16.24 15.77 -19.50
C PRO A 47 17.72 15.76 -19.88
N LEU A 48 18.18 16.77 -20.63
CA LEU A 48 19.61 16.95 -20.97
C LEU A 48 20.48 17.13 -19.73
N GLU A 49 20.00 17.89 -18.77
CA GLU A 49 20.71 18.14 -17.52
C GLU A 49 20.81 16.87 -16.66
N ILE A 50 19.74 16.03 -16.65
CA ILE A 50 19.73 14.75 -15.95
C ILE A 50 20.78 13.80 -16.52
N TYR A 51 20.94 13.78 -17.86
CA TYR A 51 21.92 12.94 -18.53
C TYR A 51 23.37 13.38 -18.27
N GLN A 52 23.60 14.70 -18.18
CA GLN A 52 24.94 15.27 -17.99
C GLN A 52 25.44 15.24 -16.54
N ASN A 53 24.54 15.18 -15.55
CA ASN A 53 24.89 15.29 -14.14
C ASN A 53 24.45 14.04 -13.36
N ALA A 54 25.44 13.28 -12.88
CA ALA A 54 25.20 12.10 -12.04
C ALA A 54 24.58 12.46 -10.66
N PHE A 55 24.81 13.69 -10.18
CA PHE A 55 24.29 14.20 -8.91
C PHE A 55 23.44 15.44 -9.14
N LEU A 56 22.15 15.34 -8.86
CA LEU A 56 21.20 16.43 -9.07
C LEU A 56 20.54 16.76 -7.71
N PHE A 57 20.92 17.93 -7.13
CA PHE A 57 20.31 18.41 -5.90
C PHE A 57 19.20 19.42 -6.14
N TRP A 58 19.27 20.19 -7.23
CA TRP A 58 18.32 21.23 -7.59
C TRP A 58 18.34 21.47 -9.10
N PRO A 59 17.17 21.69 -9.76
CA PRO A 59 17.13 21.95 -11.20
C PRO A 59 17.71 23.35 -11.49
N LYS A 60 18.49 23.49 -12.56
CA LYS A 60 18.94 24.82 -13.04
C LYS A 60 17.76 25.60 -13.60
N GLU A 61 16.90 24.90 -14.35
CA GLU A 61 15.67 25.45 -14.90
C GLU A 61 14.53 24.50 -14.68
N PHE A 62 13.35 25.02 -14.25
CA PHE A 62 12.17 24.20 -14.07
C PHE A 62 11.50 23.90 -15.40
N ASN A 63 11.35 22.62 -15.72
CA ASN A 63 10.67 22.13 -16.91
C ASN A 63 9.44 21.30 -16.53
N PHE A 64 8.26 21.68 -17.05
CA PHE A 64 6.99 21.00 -16.83
C PHE A 64 6.48 20.24 -18.05
N GLU A 65 7.26 20.13 -19.14
CA GLU A 65 6.82 19.46 -20.36
C GLU A 65 6.52 18.00 -20.14
N SER A 66 7.33 17.32 -19.33
CA SER A 66 7.10 15.92 -18.96
C SER A 66 5.74 15.71 -18.30
N TYR A 67 5.32 16.60 -17.41
CA TYR A 67 4.00 16.54 -16.81
C TYR A 67 2.87 16.79 -17.81
N LYS A 68 3.05 17.72 -18.75
CA LYS A 68 2.07 17.94 -19.82
C LYS A 68 1.90 16.70 -20.69
N LEU A 69 2.99 15.96 -20.97
CA LEU A 69 2.95 14.71 -21.71
C LEU A 69 2.22 13.61 -20.93
N VAL A 70 2.52 13.45 -19.63
CA VAL A 70 1.83 12.49 -18.74
C VAL A 70 0.31 12.72 -18.76
N PHE A 71 -0.14 13.96 -18.60
CA PHE A 71 -1.56 14.28 -18.58
C PHE A 71 -2.23 14.32 -19.96
N LYS A 72 -1.48 14.21 -21.05
CA LYS A 72 -2.02 14.00 -22.41
C LYS A 72 -2.15 12.51 -22.76
N ASP A 73 -1.46 11.64 -22.06
CA ASP A 73 -1.50 10.20 -22.29
C ASP A 73 -2.81 9.62 -21.76
N GLN A 74 -3.65 9.14 -22.69
CA GLN A 74 -4.97 8.60 -22.38
C GLN A 74 -4.88 7.29 -21.56
N ASP A 75 -3.87 6.45 -21.85
CA ASP A 75 -3.66 5.19 -21.12
C ASP A 75 -3.27 5.48 -19.67
N PHE A 76 -2.45 6.52 -19.44
CA PHE A 76 -2.09 6.96 -18.10
C PHE A 76 -3.30 7.46 -17.29
N ILE A 77 -4.13 8.32 -17.89
CA ILE A 77 -5.33 8.86 -17.22
C ILE A 77 -6.31 7.73 -16.90
N THR A 78 -6.58 6.84 -17.88
CA THR A 78 -7.46 5.70 -17.69
C THR A 78 -6.93 4.77 -16.59
N GLY A 79 -5.63 4.47 -16.60
CA GLY A 79 -4.99 3.65 -15.58
C GLY A 79 -5.05 4.29 -14.19
N PHE A 80 -4.92 5.62 -14.09
CA PHE A 80 -5.03 6.35 -12.84
C PHE A 80 -6.45 6.25 -12.25
N VAL A 81 -7.47 6.46 -13.06
CA VAL A 81 -8.89 6.32 -12.66
C VAL A 81 -9.20 4.88 -12.25
N ASN A 82 -8.74 3.90 -13.04
CA ASN A 82 -8.90 2.49 -12.72
C ASN A 82 -8.23 2.13 -11.38
N SER A 83 -7.01 2.64 -11.11
CA SER A 83 -6.34 2.39 -9.83
C SER A 83 -7.08 2.98 -8.64
N ILE A 84 -7.67 4.17 -8.77
CA ILE A 84 -8.54 4.72 -7.74
C ILE A 84 -9.75 3.79 -7.52
N PHE A 85 -10.41 3.37 -8.60
CA PHE A 85 -11.56 2.47 -8.53
C PHE A 85 -11.19 1.13 -7.86
N TYR A 86 -10.12 0.46 -8.31
CA TYR A 86 -9.66 -0.81 -7.73
C TYR A 86 -9.23 -0.66 -6.27
N THR A 87 -8.62 0.46 -5.92
CA THR A 87 -8.23 0.74 -4.54
C THR A 87 -9.45 0.91 -3.65
N VAL A 88 -10.42 1.73 -4.03
CA VAL A 88 -11.60 2.02 -3.21
C VAL A 88 -12.50 0.78 -3.11
N VAL A 89 -12.90 0.21 -4.25
CA VAL A 89 -13.81 -0.94 -4.29
C VAL A 89 -13.13 -2.19 -3.72
N GLY A 90 -11.88 -2.44 -4.12
CA GLY A 90 -11.10 -3.59 -3.62
C GLY A 90 -10.85 -3.52 -2.13
N THR A 91 -10.44 -2.37 -1.59
CA THR A 91 -10.23 -2.19 -0.15
C THR A 91 -11.52 -2.38 0.63
N THR A 92 -12.63 -1.82 0.15
CA THR A 92 -13.94 -2.00 0.80
C THR A 92 -14.33 -3.47 0.84
N LEU A 93 -14.22 -4.17 -0.29
CA LEU A 93 -14.48 -5.61 -0.38
C LEU A 93 -13.59 -6.39 0.58
N ASN A 94 -12.29 -6.13 0.58
CA ASN A 94 -11.32 -6.79 1.44
C ASN A 94 -11.64 -6.60 2.92
N VAL A 95 -11.96 -5.36 3.34
CA VAL A 95 -12.30 -5.04 4.74
C VAL A 95 -13.59 -5.76 5.16
N VAL A 96 -14.63 -5.72 4.32
CA VAL A 96 -15.90 -6.41 4.61
C VAL A 96 -15.67 -7.92 4.76
N MET A 97 -14.95 -8.54 3.82
CA MET A 97 -14.66 -9.98 3.89
C MET A 97 -13.81 -10.35 5.12
N ASN A 98 -12.86 -9.48 5.50
CA ASN A 98 -12.07 -9.69 6.72
C ASN A 98 -12.93 -9.58 7.99
N ILE A 99 -13.85 -8.61 8.06
CA ILE A 99 -14.80 -8.50 9.18
C ILE A 99 -15.66 -9.76 9.27
N CYS A 100 -16.21 -10.23 8.15
CA CYS A 100 -17.01 -11.43 8.07
C CYS A 100 -16.24 -12.70 8.52
N GLY A 101 -14.95 -12.78 8.23
CA GLY A 101 -14.09 -13.86 8.70
C GLY A 101 -13.65 -13.73 10.16
N ALA A 102 -13.22 -12.53 10.55
CA ALA A 102 -12.64 -12.28 11.88
C ALA A 102 -13.70 -12.31 13.01
N TYR A 103 -14.91 -11.78 12.75
CA TYR A 103 -15.93 -11.65 13.79
C TYR A 103 -16.41 -12.99 14.33
N PRO A 104 -16.85 -13.98 13.52
CA PRO A 104 -17.21 -15.29 14.04
C PRO A 104 -16.05 -15.99 14.76
N LEU A 105 -14.85 -15.93 14.18
CA LEU A 105 -13.65 -16.51 14.77
C LEU A 105 -13.21 -15.83 16.08
N SER A 106 -13.66 -14.63 16.36
CA SER A 106 -13.40 -13.95 17.64
C SER A 106 -14.28 -14.50 18.77
N LYS A 107 -15.46 -15.05 18.47
CA LYS A 107 -16.42 -15.51 19.48
C LYS A 107 -15.95 -16.78 20.19
N ARG A 108 -16.16 -16.84 21.52
CA ARG A 108 -15.79 -18.03 22.32
C ARG A 108 -16.64 -19.24 21.97
N ASN A 109 -17.94 -19.05 21.75
CA ASN A 109 -18.92 -20.09 21.54
C ASN A 109 -19.16 -20.47 20.07
N PHE A 110 -18.28 -20.05 19.16
CA PHE A 110 -18.40 -20.40 17.75
C PHE A 110 -18.05 -21.88 17.52
N LYS A 111 -19.07 -22.68 17.20
CA LYS A 111 -18.90 -24.11 16.90
C LYS A 111 -18.07 -24.28 15.62
N GLY A 112 -17.03 -25.12 15.67
CA GLY A 112 -16.13 -25.34 14.54
C GLY A 112 -14.98 -24.28 14.43
N LYS A 113 -14.83 -23.39 15.40
CA LYS A 113 -13.78 -22.38 15.43
C LYS A 113 -12.38 -22.94 15.15
N SER A 114 -12.03 -24.06 15.79
CA SER A 114 -10.71 -24.71 15.62
C SER A 114 -10.53 -25.17 14.17
N PHE A 115 -11.52 -25.85 13.61
CA PHE A 115 -11.51 -26.35 12.24
C PHE A 115 -11.29 -25.21 11.23
N PHE A 116 -12.12 -24.17 11.28
CA PHE A 116 -11.99 -23.03 10.37
C PHE A 116 -10.66 -22.28 10.56
N THR A 117 -10.21 -22.14 11.81
CA THR A 117 -8.92 -21.48 12.07
C THR A 117 -7.78 -22.28 11.46
N ILE A 118 -7.75 -23.61 11.61
CA ILE A 118 -6.72 -24.48 11.03
C ILE A 118 -6.78 -24.44 9.51
N MET A 119 -7.97 -24.59 8.93
CA MET A 119 -8.19 -24.55 7.49
C MET A 119 -7.70 -23.23 6.88
N PHE A 120 -8.06 -22.10 7.45
CA PHE A 120 -7.62 -20.80 6.96
C PHE A 120 -6.12 -20.55 7.21
N THR A 121 -5.58 -20.98 8.36
CA THR A 121 -4.14 -20.87 8.64
C THR A 121 -3.34 -21.74 7.70
N PHE A 122 -3.84 -22.90 7.30
CA PHE A 122 -3.21 -23.74 6.28
C PHE A 122 -2.99 -22.96 4.98
N THR A 123 -3.99 -22.19 4.51
CA THR A 123 -3.86 -21.38 3.28
C THR A 123 -2.84 -20.25 3.39
N MET A 124 -2.40 -19.89 4.58
CA MET A 124 -1.35 -18.90 4.79
C MET A 124 0.04 -19.46 4.46
N PHE A 125 0.27 -20.75 4.69
CA PHE A 125 1.55 -21.42 4.48
C PHE A 125 1.61 -22.21 3.17
N PHE A 126 0.45 -22.68 2.70
CA PHE A 126 0.32 -23.50 1.50
C PHE A 126 -0.52 -22.78 0.46
N SER A 127 0.12 -22.42 -0.65
CA SER A 127 -0.52 -21.80 -1.81
C SER A 127 -0.50 -22.80 -2.97
N GLY A 128 -1.55 -22.84 -3.77
CA GLY A 128 -1.60 -23.64 -4.98
C GLY A 128 -0.61 -23.17 -6.06
N GLY A 129 -0.09 -21.95 -5.92
CA GLY A 129 0.79 -21.32 -6.90
C GLY A 129 0.04 -20.59 -8.02
N LEU A 130 0.82 -20.02 -8.93
CA LEU A 130 0.31 -19.16 -9.99
C LEU A 130 -0.56 -19.91 -11.00
N ILE A 131 -0.10 -21.08 -11.49
CA ILE A 131 -0.79 -21.83 -12.54
C ILE A 131 -2.17 -22.33 -12.08
N PRO A 132 -2.31 -23.01 -10.93
CA PRO A 132 -3.62 -23.39 -10.43
C PRO A 132 -4.57 -22.21 -10.19
N THR A 133 -4.07 -21.10 -9.66
CA THR A 133 -4.88 -19.89 -9.46
C THR A 133 -5.35 -19.32 -10.80
N TYR A 134 -4.47 -19.30 -11.81
CA TYR A 134 -4.84 -18.87 -13.15
C TYR A 134 -5.95 -19.73 -13.76
N LEU A 135 -5.82 -21.06 -13.65
CA LEU A 135 -6.84 -21.99 -14.18
C LEU A 135 -8.20 -21.82 -13.49
N VAL A 136 -8.21 -21.52 -12.18
CA VAL A 136 -9.46 -21.24 -11.46
C VAL A 136 -10.08 -19.92 -11.94
N VAL A 137 -9.28 -18.86 -12.07
CA VAL A 137 -9.76 -17.55 -12.56
C VAL A 137 -10.31 -17.67 -14.00
N ASP A 138 -9.62 -18.42 -14.86
CA ASP A 138 -10.04 -18.69 -16.24
C ASP A 138 -11.31 -19.53 -16.29
N GLY A 139 -11.35 -20.64 -15.54
CA GLY A 139 -12.50 -21.54 -15.46
C GLY A 139 -13.76 -20.90 -14.91
N LEU A 140 -13.63 -19.86 -14.06
CA LEU A 140 -14.75 -19.05 -13.58
C LEU A 140 -15.15 -17.92 -14.55
N GLY A 141 -14.51 -17.81 -15.71
CA GLY A 141 -14.81 -16.78 -16.71
C GLY A 141 -14.46 -15.36 -16.25
N MET A 142 -13.57 -15.20 -15.26
CA MET A 142 -13.22 -13.88 -14.72
C MET A 142 -12.12 -13.18 -15.52
N ARG A 143 -11.41 -13.87 -16.44
CA ARG A 143 -10.38 -13.24 -17.27
C ARG A 143 -10.92 -12.02 -18.01
N ASN A 144 -10.06 -11.03 -18.15
CA ASN A 144 -10.36 -9.75 -18.79
C ASN A 144 -11.56 -9.01 -18.19
N THR A 145 -11.77 -9.19 -16.89
CA THR A 145 -12.77 -8.47 -16.09
C THR A 145 -12.15 -7.91 -14.83
N ILE A 146 -12.81 -6.91 -14.22
CA ILE A 146 -12.41 -6.32 -12.93
C ILE A 146 -12.34 -7.37 -11.81
N TRP A 147 -13.13 -8.45 -11.89
CA TRP A 147 -13.20 -9.49 -10.87
C TRP A 147 -11.91 -10.31 -10.78
N ALA A 148 -11.18 -10.46 -11.89
CA ALA A 148 -9.87 -11.13 -11.90
C ALA A 148 -8.83 -10.39 -11.04
N ILE A 149 -8.98 -9.06 -10.88
CA ILE A 149 -8.11 -8.25 -10.02
C ILE A 149 -8.61 -8.27 -8.56
N LEU A 150 -9.94 -8.19 -8.35
CA LEU A 150 -10.51 -7.95 -7.04
C LEU A 150 -10.66 -9.21 -6.18
N LEU A 151 -11.08 -10.36 -6.76
CA LEU A 151 -11.47 -11.54 -6.01
C LEU A 151 -10.31 -12.44 -5.54
N PRO A 152 -9.28 -12.76 -6.35
CA PRO A 152 -8.23 -13.69 -5.94
C PRO A 152 -7.49 -13.30 -4.66
N SER A 153 -7.39 -12.00 -4.39
CA SER A 153 -6.74 -11.43 -3.19
C SER A 153 -7.74 -10.75 -2.24
N ALA A 154 -9.04 -11.15 -2.29
CA ALA A 154 -10.07 -10.51 -1.47
C ALA A 154 -9.88 -10.74 0.04
N VAL A 155 -9.27 -11.85 0.43
CA VAL A 155 -9.10 -12.26 1.84
C VAL A 155 -7.64 -12.58 2.13
N SER A 156 -7.15 -12.11 3.27
CA SER A 156 -5.84 -12.47 3.82
C SER A 156 -6.04 -13.05 5.22
N MET A 157 -5.61 -14.29 5.45
CA MET A 157 -5.69 -14.90 6.77
C MET A 157 -4.87 -14.15 7.81
N TYR A 158 -3.73 -13.59 7.42
CA TYR A 158 -2.93 -12.71 8.28
C TYR A 158 -3.76 -11.53 8.84
N ASN A 159 -4.47 -10.84 7.96
CA ASN A 159 -5.32 -9.71 8.35
C ASN A 159 -6.54 -10.16 9.19
N ILE A 160 -7.10 -11.34 8.90
CA ILE A 160 -8.16 -11.94 9.72
C ILE A 160 -7.66 -12.20 11.14
N ILE A 161 -6.46 -12.77 11.30
CA ILE A 161 -5.88 -13.06 12.63
C ILE A 161 -5.68 -11.76 13.41
N ILE A 162 -5.12 -10.72 12.79
CA ILE A 162 -4.92 -9.42 13.44
C ILE A 162 -6.26 -8.84 13.92
N MET A 163 -7.25 -8.79 13.03
CA MET A 163 -8.57 -8.24 13.35
C MET A 163 -9.29 -9.06 14.41
N ARG A 164 -9.26 -10.40 14.32
CA ARG A 164 -9.79 -11.31 15.32
C ARG A 164 -9.17 -11.07 16.70
N THR A 165 -7.83 -10.97 16.75
CA THR A 165 -7.11 -10.75 18.01
C THR A 165 -7.49 -9.40 18.63
N TYR A 166 -7.67 -8.37 17.82
CA TYR A 166 -8.17 -7.09 18.27
C TYR A 166 -9.58 -7.21 18.87
N PHE A 167 -10.51 -7.87 18.18
CA PHE A 167 -11.86 -8.07 18.69
C PHE A 167 -11.86 -8.82 20.04
N GLN A 168 -11.01 -9.84 20.18
CA GLN A 168 -10.90 -10.62 21.42
C GLN A 168 -10.28 -9.85 22.59
N SER A 169 -9.35 -8.93 22.32
CA SER A 169 -8.61 -8.22 23.37
C SER A 169 -9.23 -6.88 23.77
N ARG A 170 -10.04 -6.28 22.87
CA ARG A 170 -10.54 -4.91 23.06
C ARG A 170 -12.02 -4.81 23.32
N ILE A 171 -12.78 -5.86 23.01
CA ILE A 171 -14.22 -5.88 23.27
C ILE A 171 -14.44 -6.73 24.53
N PRO A 172 -14.83 -6.10 25.66
CA PRO A 172 -15.11 -6.83 26.88
C PRO A 172 -16.26 -7.83 26.68
N LEU A 173 -16.12 -9.02 27.29
CA LEU A 173 -17.14 -10.05 27.22
C LEU A 173 -18.46 -9.58 27.87
N GLU A 174 -18.33 -8.83 28.96
CA GLU A 174 -19.45 -8.28 29.72
C GLU A 174 -20.33 -7.37 28.85
N LEU A 175 -19.73 -6.63 27.91
CA LEU A 175 -20.48 -5.79 26.97
C LEU A 175 -21.30 -6.63 25.98
N GLU A 176 -20.76 -7.77 25.54
CA GLU A 176 -21.47 -8.68 24.66
C GLU A 176 -22.61 -9.40 25.39
N GLU A 177 -22.39 -9.76 26.65
CA GLU A 177 -23.39 -10.41 27.50
C GLU A 177 -24.55 -9.47 27.85
N ALA A 178 -24.24 -8.22 28.24
CA ALA A 178 -25.24 -7.18 28.47
C ALA A 178 -26.12 -6.95 27.24
N ALA A 179 -25.49 -6.78 26.06
CA ALA A 179 -26.22 -6.59 24.82
C ALA A 179 -27.15 -7.79 24.46
N LYS A 180 -26.73 -9.01 24.79
CA LYS A 180 -27.58 -10.20 24.59
C LYS A 180 -28.78 -10.24 25.56
N VAL A 181 -28.60 -9.83 26.81
CA VAL A 181 -29.69 -9.69 27.79
C VAL A 181 -30.72 -8.68 27.27
N ASP A 182 -30.25 -7.58 26.63
CA ASP A 182 -31.11 -6.57 25.98
C ASP A 182 -31.76 -7.06 24.66
N GLY A 183 -31.62 -8.36 24.31
CA GLY A 183 -32.19 -8.93 23.10
C GLY A 183 -31.47 -8.56 21.79
N CYS A 184 -30.24 -8.09 21.89
CA CYS A 184 -29.44 -7.69 20.71
C CYS A 184 -29.01 -8.92 19.88
N THR A 185 -29.34 -8.92 18.58
CA THR A 185 -28.87 -9.97 17.66
C THR A 185 -27.36 -9.83 17.38
N ASN A 186 -26.72 -10.93 16.99
CA ASN A 186 -25.28 -10.91 16.68
C ASN A 186 -24.92 -9.90 15.57
N PHE A 187 -25.79 -9.71 14.59
CA PHE A 187 -25.57 -8.74 13.51
C PHE A 187 -25.69 -7.30 14.02
N ARG A 188 -26.68 -7.00 14.84
CA ARG A 188 -26.83 -5.68 15.47
C ARG A 188 -25.67 -5.40 16.42
N LEU A 189 -25.23 -6.40 17.21
CA LEU A 189 -24.05 -6.31 18.05
C LEU A 189 -22.79 -5.96 17.24
N LEU A 190 -22.59 -6.63 16.09
CA LEU A 190 -21.48 -6.30 15.18
C LEU A 190 -21.53 -4.84 14.72
N LEU A 191 -22.64 -4.41 14.14
CA LEU A 191 -22.75 -3.09 13.53
C LEU A 191 -22.75 -1.95 14.55
N SER A 192 -23.46 -2.11 15.68
CA SER A 192 -23.69 -1.00 16.62
C SER A 192 -22.65 -0.90 17.72
N ILE A 193 -21.93 -1.98 18.04
CA ILE A 193 -20.98 -2.02 19.16
C ILE A 193 -19.58 -2.38 18.68
N VAL A 194 -19.43 -3.54 18.02
CA VAL A 194 -18.12 -4.07 17.67
C VAL A 194 -17.40 -3.18 16.65
N LEU A 195 -18.04 -2.81 15.54
CA LEU A 195 -17.42 -2.01 14.49
C LEU A 195 -17.06 -0.61 14.96
N PRO A 196 -17.90 0.17 15.66
CA PRO A 196 -17.52 1.47 16.17
C PRO A 196 -16.32 1.44 17.14
N LEU A 197 -16.26 0.43 18.01
CA LEU A 197 -15.12 0.24 18.92
C LEU A 197 -13.84 -0.22 18.19
N SER A 198 -14.00 -0.75 16.99
CA SER A 198 -12.91 -1.33 16.19
C SER A 198 -12.43 -0.44 15.06
N ILE A 199 -12.88 0.81 14.97
CA ILE A 199 -12.43 1.78 13.96
C ILE A 199 -10.88 1.83 13.81
N PRO A 200 -10.08 1.82 14.91
CA PRO A 200 -8.63 1.87 14.76
C PRO A 200 -8.05 0.68 13.98
N ILE A 201 -8.49 -0.54 14.26
CA ILE A 201 -7.97 -1.71 13.54
C ILE A 201 -8.53 -1.79 12.12
N ILE A 202 -9.77 -1.39 11.91
CA ILE A 202 -10.37 -1.33 10.57
C ILE A 202 -9.58 -0.36 9.69
N ALA A 203 -9.18 0.82 10.22
CA ALA A 203 -8.36 1.78 9.48
C ALA A 203 -6.98 1.21 9.13
N VAL A 204 -6.33 0.47 10.03
CA VAL A 204 -5.04 -0.19 9.78
C VAL A 204 -5.18 -1.25 8.68
N ILE A 205 -6.19 -2.11 8.75
CA ILE A 205 -6.44 -3.15 7.74
C ILE A 205 -6.82 -2.51 6.39
N ALA A 206 -7.64 -1.46 6.40
CA ALA A 206 -7.98 -0.71 5.19
C ALA A 206 -6.73 -0.09 4.54
N LEU A 207 -5.77 0.42 5.32
CA LEU A 207 -4.51 0.91 4.77
C LEU A 207 -3.67 -0.21 4.15
N TYR A 208 -3.52 -1.36 4.82
CA TYR A 208 -2.76 -2.49 4.26
C TYR A 208 -3.33 -2.93 2.91
N TYR A 209 -4.64 -3.08 2.82
CA TYR A 209 -5.28 -3.41 1.55
C TYR A 209 -5.20 -2.27 0.55
N GLY A 210 -5.45 -1.02 0.97
CA GLY A 210 -5.41 0.14 0.09
C GLY A 210 -4.06 0.34 -0.58
N VAL A 211 -2.97 0.23 0.19
CA VAL A 211 -1.61 0.31 -0.36
C VAL A 211 -1.33 -0.88 -1.30
N GLY A 212 -1.76 -2.09 -0.92
CA GLY A 212 -1.63 -3.27 -1.78
C GLY A 212 -2.37 -3.12 -3.10
N ARG A 213 -3.62 -2.63 -3.06
CA ARG A 213 -4.45 -2.41 -4.26
C ARG A 213 -3.91 -1.29 -5.15
N TRP A 214 -3.43 -0.21 -4.57
CA TRP A 214 -2.80 0.86 -5.33
C TRP A 214 -1.56 0.40 -6.10
N ASN A 215 -0.77 -0.49 -5.51
CA ASN A 215 0.45 -1.02 -6.12
C ASN A 215 0.22 -2.29 -6.96
N GLU A 216 -1.04 -2.72 -7.13
CA GLU A 216 -1.37 -3.93 -7.87
C GLU A 216 -1.12 -3.76 -9.37
N TYR A 217 -0.23 -4.57 -9.92
CA TYR A 217 0.03 -4.66 -11.35
C TYR A 217 0.08 -6.11 -11.84
N PHE A 218 0.49 -7.03 -10.93
CA PHE A 218 0.82 -8.39 -11.32
C PHE A 218 -0.40 -9.19 -11.75
N SER A 219 -1.50 -9.11 -10.98
CA SER A 219 -2.76 -9.77 -11.37
C SER A 219 -3.31 -9.17 -12.66
N ALA A 220 -3.22 -7.85 -12.84
CA ALA A 220 -3.65 -7.21 -14.07
C ALA A 220 -2.80 -7.69 -15.26
N MET A 221 -1.48 -7.80 -15.12
CA MET A 221 -0.58 -8.27 -16.15
C MET A 221 -0.91 -9.70 -16.61
N ILE A 222 -1.37 -10.56 -15.70
CA ILE A 222 -1.66 -11.97 -16.00
C ILE A 222 -3.06 -12.16 -16.56
N TYR A 223 -4.06 -11.46 -16.02
CA TYR A 223 -5.47 -11.75 -16.30
C TYR A 223 -6.14 -10.77 -17.26
N ILE A 224 -5.58 -9.58 -17.47
CA ILE A 224 -6.21 -8.52 -18.25
C ILE A 224 -5.47 -8.33 -19.58
N THR A 225 -6.22 -8.31 -20.66
CA THR A 225 -5.72 -8.02 -22.02
C THR A 225 -6.26 -6.71 -22.57
N ASP A 226 -7.42 -6.25 -22.08
CA ASP A 226 -8.00 -4.98 -22.49
C ASP A 226 -7.32 -3.82 -21.77
N ARG A 227 -6.64 -2.95 -22.51
CA ARG A 227 -5.95 -1.76 -21.98
C ARG A 227 -6.85 -0.83 -21.19
N LYS A 228 -8.14 -0.79 -21.51
CA LYS A 228 -9.12 0.04 -20.77
C LYS A 228 -9.29 -0.36 -19.30
N LEU A 229 -8.90 -1.59 -18.94
CA LEU A 229 -8.96 -2.12 -17.58
C LEU A 229 -7.60 -2.09 -16.86
N TYR A 230 -6.56 -1.58 -17.49
CA TYR A 230 -5.23 -1.56 -16.88
C TYR A 230 -5.21 -0.62 -15.67
N PRO A 231 -4.63 -1.06 -14.53
CA PRO A 231 -4.30 -0.17 -13.44
C PRO A 231 -3.07 0.67 -13.76
N LEU A 232 -2.92 1.81 -13.10
CA LEU A 232 -1.80 2.73 -13.28
C LEU A 232 -0.43 2.06 -13.20
N GLN A 233 -0.24 1.15 -12.22
CA GLN A 233 1.05 0.51 -11.99
C GLN A 233 1.47 -0.42 -13.15
N LEU A 234 0.51 -0.99 -13.88
CA LEU A 234 0.81 -1.76 -15.09
C LEU A 234 1.22 -0.83 -16.25
N VAL A 235 0.52 0.28 -16.44
CA VAL A 235 0.87 1.31 -17.43
C VAL A 235 2.25 1.90 -17.11
N LEU A 236 2.50 2.23 -15.84
CA LEU A 236 3.80 2.71 -15.38
C LEU A 236 4.94 1.72 -15.71
N ARG A 237 4.71 0.44 -15.42
CA ARG A 237 5.67 -0.63 -15.73
C ARG A 237 5.96 -0.71 -17.24
N GLU A 238 4.94 -0.62 -18.09
CA GLU A 238 5.13 -0.61 -19.55
C GLU A 238 5.98 0.59 -20.00
N ILE A 239 5.68 1.79 -19.52
CA ILE A 239 6.46 3.00 -19.82
C ILE A 239 7.93 2.83 -19.40
N LEU A 240 8.19 2.29 -18.19
CA LEU A 240 9.54 2.09 -17.69
C LEU A 240 10.32 1.04 -18.49
N LEU A 241 9.67 -0.06 -18.89
CA LEU A 241 10.31 -1.12 -19.69
C LEU A 241 10.56 -0.67 -21.12
N GLN A 242 9.64 0.06 -21.74
CA GLN A 242 9.84 0.62 -23.08
C GLN A 242 11.05 1.58 -23.11
N ASN A 243 11.21 2.39 -22.06
CA ASN A 243 12.37 3.27 -21.95
C ASN A 243 13.69 2.47 -21.85
N GLN A 244 13.72 1.41 -21.04
CA GLN A 244 14.91 0.56 -20.90
C GLN A 244 15.26 -0.18 -22.21
N ALA A 245 14.26 -0.70 -22.93
CA ALA A 245 14.49 -1.38 -24.21
C ALA A 245 15.00 -0.42 -25.29
N SER A 246 14.52 0.82 -25.29
CA SER A 246 14.99 1.86 -26.18
C SER A 246 16.45 2.27 -25.85
N ASP A 247 16.79 2.44 -24.58
CA ASP A 247 18.16 2.76 -24.14
C ASP A 247 19.19 1.71 -24.62
N MET A 248 18.78 0.44 -24.74
CA MET A 248 19.64 -0.63 -25.27
C MET A 248 19.75 -0.65 -26.82
N MET A 249 18.72 -0.22 -27.54
CA MET A 249 18.71 -0.16 -29.01
C MET A 249 19.34 1.12 -29.57
N ASP A 250 19.41 2.17 -28.78
CA ASP A 250 19.75 3.52 -29.20
C ASP A 250 21.26 3.78 -29.42
N ILE A 251 22.10 2.79 -29.14
CA ILE A 251 23.54 2.84 -29.44
C ILE A 251 23.81 2.94 -30.96
N VAL A 252 22.79 2.81 -31.82
CA VAL A 252 22.95 2.59 -33.29
C VAL A 252 22.25 3.64 -34.18
N ALA A 253 21.52 4.67 -33.68
CA ALA A 253 20.64 5.48 -34.54
C ALA A 253 20.76 6.99 -34.46
N ASP A 254 20.45 7.61 -35.58
CA ASP A 254 20.58 8.95 -36.18
C ASP A 254 19.92 10.14 -35.42
N SER A 255 20.32 11.39 -35.81
CA SER A 255 20.14 12.70 -35.16
C SER A 255 18.71 13.23 -34.85
N GLY A 256 17.62 12.60 -35.33
CA GLY A 256 16.24 12.93 -34.93
C GLY A 256 15.76 12.19 -33.66
N TYR A 257 16.62 11.38 -33.12
CA TYR A 257 16.40 10.43 -32.04
C TYR A 257 16.62 11.06 -30.65
N SER A 258 17.51 12.00 -30.55
CA SER A 258 17.88 12.69 -29.28
C SER A 258 16.69 13.35 -28.59
N ASP A 259 15.81 14.03 -29.32
CA ASP A 259 14.67 14.76 -28.75
C ASP A 259 13.59 13.83 -28.19
N ARG A 260 13.36 12.69 -28.85
CA ARG A 260 12.41 11.66 -28.37
C ARG A 260 12.93 10.94 -27.14
N MET A 261 14.21 10.61 -27.10
CA MET A 261 14.86 9.99 -25.95
C MET A 261 14.83 10.93 -24.74
N MET A 262 15.12 12.23 -24.96
CA MET A 262 15.07 13.27 -23.93
C MET A 262 13.66 13.41 -23.33
N ALA A 263 12.62 13.46 -24.17
CA ALA A 263 11.24 13.51 -23.72
C ALA A 263 10.86 12.29 -22.86
N ARG A 264 11.33 11.09 -23.22
CA ARG A 264 11.09 9.84 -22.47
C ARG A 264 11.78 9.82 -21.11
N LEU A 265 13.01 10.31 -21.00
CA LEU A 265 13.73 10.38 -19.72
C LEU A 265 12.99 11.25 -18.70
N GLY A 266 12.51 12.43 -19.10
CA GLY A 266 11.72 13.29 -18.23
C GLY A 266 10.37 12.64 -17.85
N LEU A 267 9.71 11.97 -18.82
CA LEU A 267 8.44 11.29 -18.61
C LEU A 267 8.54 10.22 -17.49
N LYS A 268 9.62 9.44 -17.48
CA LYS A 268 9.88 8.41 -16.47
C LYS A 268 9.77 8.97 -15.04
N TYR A 269 10.43 10.08 -14.75
CA TYR A 269 10.42 10.67 -13.41
C TYR A 269 9.08 11.33 -13.06
N ALA A 270 8.48 12.03 -14.03
CA ALA A 270 7.18 12.67 -13.84
C ALA A 270 6.08 11.63 -13.53
N VAL A 271 6.04 10.49 -14.25
CA VAL A 271 5.08 9.41 -14.03
C VAL A 271 5.25 8.79 -12.64
N ILE A 272 6.50 8.55 -12.18
CA ILE A 272 6.77 8.05 -10.83
C ILE A 272 6.25 9.01 -9.76
N VAL A 273 6.51 10.31 -9.91
CA VAL A 273 6.03 11.32 -8.95
C VAL A 273 4.50 11.34 -8.90
N VAL A 274 3.82 11.47 -10.05
CA VAL A 274 2.35 11.53 -10.11
C VAL A 274 1.72 10.26 -9.53
N SER A 275 2.27 9.09 -9.82
CA SER A 275 1.75 7.81 -9.28
C SER A 275 1.94 7.65 -7.77
N THR A 276 2.89 8.35 -7.17
CA THR A 276 3.21 8.26 -5.74
C THR A 276 2.41 9.24 -4.88
N VAL A 277 1.99 10.37 -5.46
CA VAL A 277 1.25 11.45 -4.75
C VAL A 277 0.04 10.93 -3.95
N PRO A 278 -0.85 10.07 -4.48
CA PRO A 278 -2.01 9.61 -3.74
C PRO A 278 -1.66 8.89 -2.43
N ILE A 279 -0.59 8.10 -2.42
CA ILE A 279 -0.11 7.42 -1.21
C ILE A 279 0.37 8.45 -0.18
N PHE A 280 1.15 9.45 -0.59
CA PHE A 280 1.63 10.50 0.30
C PHE A 280 0.51 11.34 0.90
N VAL A 281 -0.58 11.57 0.15
CA VAL A 281 -1.76 12.31 0.65
C VAL A 281 -2.56 11.47 1.65
N ILE A 282 -2.71 10.18 1.41
CA ILE A 282 -3.52 9.29 2.27
C ILE A 282 -2.77 8.94 3.57
N TYR A 283 -1.44 8.78 3.52
CA TYR A 283 -0.64 8.33 4.66
C TYR A 283 -0.83 9.16 5.94
N PRO A 284 -0.74 10.51 5.93
CA PRO A 284 -0.95 11.32 7.14
C PRO A 284 -2.36 11.19 7.74
N LEU A 285 -3.36 10.94 6.89
CA LEU A 285 -4.75 10.77 7.35
C LEU A 285 -4.92 9.48 8.17
N VAL A 286 -4.15 8.45 7.83
CA VAL A 286 -4.23 7.15 8.50
C VAL A 286 -3.21 7.01 9.64
N GLN A 287 -2.10 7.74 9.59
CA GLN A 287 -1.03 7.71 10.60
C GLN A 287 -1.55 7.92 12.03
N LYS A 288 -2.54 8.80 12.22
CA LYS A 288 -3.17 9.06 13.52
C LYS A 288 -3.80 7.82 14.17
N PHE A 289 -4.21 6.82 13.37
CA PHE A 289 -4.79 5.57 13.88
C PHE A 289 -3.71 4.57 14.29
N PHE A 290 -2.52 4.60 13.65
CA PHE A 290 -1.39 3.77 14.06
C PHE A 290 -0.89 4.12 15.45
N ALA A 291 -0.75 5.41 15.77
CA ALA A 291 -0.29 5.86 17.07
C ALA A 291 -1.19 5.37 18.24
N LYS A 292 -2.48 5.16 17.97
CA LYS A 292 -3.47 4.66 18.94
C LYS A 292 -3.56 3.13 18.98
N GLY A 293 -3.26 2.44 17.87
CA GLY A 293 -3.45 0.98 17.71
C GLY A 293 -2.22 0.14 18.04
N VAL A 294 -1.03 0.58 17.64
CA VAL A 294 0.21 -0.20 17.79
C VAL A 294 0.74 -0.21 19.23
N MET A 295 0.50 0.82 20.04
CA MET A 295 0.90 0.86 21.46
C MET A 295 0.20 -0.19 22.34
N VAL A 296 -0.80 -0.88 21.82
CA VAL A 296 -1.64 -1.80 22.58
C VAL A 296 -1.06 -3.21 22.65
N GLY A 297 -0.19 -3.59 21.71
CA GLY A 297 0.54 -4.88 21.76
C GLY A 297 1.79 -4.85 22.63
N ALA A 298 2.34 -3.66 22.92
CA ALA A 298 3.62 -3.49 23.62
C ALA A 298 3.52 -3.38 25.16
N ILE A 299 2.30 -3.29 25.73
CA ILE A 299 2.09 -3.12 27.17
C ILE A 299 1.50 -4.38 27.82
N LYS A 300 1.92 -5.57 27.44
CA LYS A 300 1.75 -6.82 28.17
C LYS A 300 3.09 -7.54 28.20
N GLY A 301 4.02 -6.97 28.93
CA GLY A 301 5.19 -7.60 29.50
C GLY A 301 5.23 -7.21 30.97
#